data_8e46e01e978210997d79887d576f5b74
#
_entry.id   8e46e01e978210997d79887d576f5b74
#
_cell.length_a   1.000
_cell.length_b   1.000
_cell.length_c   1.000
_cell.angle_alpha   90.00
_cell.angle_beta   90.00
_cell.angle_gamma   90.00
#
_symmetry.space_group_name_H-M   'P 1'
#
loop_
_entity.id
_entity.type
_entity.pdbx_description
1 polymer ?
#
loop_
_entity_poly.entity_id
_entity_poly.type
_entity_poly.pdbx_seq_one_letter_code
_entity_poly.pdbx_strand_id
1 'polypeptide(L)'
;RTDLFHLVEVETDDLILQVEHGMVQETVKEQALYNFDTTICYDKPLQEMYEWMDAADEPEPEPLPVKVSVSDLKIQSMEELDMEDFTILTHEEKEEEKPVPAFMQTETKEKSANRGALYGTIWHQVMAVIDFVNTEDEEQIRKEVKRLVETGRLCESDTEVLNYRRLSAFFDSTLGRKMRQAQKEGRLYREQPFVMGYPARDLFDERGEDETVLVQGIIDGYYETDDGIVLMDYKTDSLKPGDEKVLISRYRRQMELYRDALEKMTGKKVVKCLLYSFSLSETIEC
;
A
#
# COMPACT_ATOMS: atom_id res chain seq x y z
N ARG A 1 14.75 10.02 29.37
CA ARG A 1 13.82 9.46 30.39
C ARG A 1 12.44 9.64 29.81
N THR A 2 11.89 8.57 29.32
CA THR A 2 10.49 8.46 28.85
C THR A 2 9.64 8.23 30.08
N ASP A 3 8.71 9.15 30.36
CA ASP A 3 7.73 8.99 31.43
C ASP A 3 6.80 7.83 31.09
N LEU A 4 6.94 6.74 31.81
CA LEU A 4 6.24 5.47 31.64
C LEU A 4 4.87 5.43 32.33
N PHE A 5 4.43 6.51 32.95
CA PHE A 5 3.16 6.55 33.69
C PHE A 5 2.39 7.84 33.39
N HIS A 6 1.18 7.70 32.84
CA HIS A 6 0.19 8.76 32.86
C HIS A 6 -0.57 8.68 34.19
N LEU A 7 -0.39 9.67 35.06
CA LEU A 7 -1.26 9.87 36.21
C LEU A 7 -2.52 10.59 35.72
N VAL A 8 -3.65 9.88 35.80
CA VAL A 8 -4.98 10.47 35.59
C VAL A 8 -5.54 10.77 36.97
N GLU A 9 -5.73 12.05 37.33
CA GLU A 9 -6.50 12.44 38.48
C GLU A 9 -7.98 12.25 38.16
N VAL A 10 -8.63 11.34 38.88
CA VAL A 10 -10.08 11.10 38.79
C VAL A 10 -10.70 11.68 40.06
N GLU A 11 -11.68 12.56 39.93
CA GLU A 11 -12.38 13.10 41.08
C GLU A 11 -13.18 11.99 41.79
N THR A 12 -13.18 12.04 43.12
CA THR A 12 -13.82 11.01 43.98
C THR A 12 -15.32 10.87 43.67
N ASP A 13 -15.95 11.96 43.25
CA ASP A 13 -17.39 12.00 42.90
C ASP A 13 -17.70 11.22 41.61
N ASP A 14 -16.79 11.21 40.63
CA ASP A 14 -16.96 10.42 39.41
C ASP A 14 -16.83 8.91 39.66
N LEU A 15 -15.95 8.52 40.58
CA LEU A 15 -15.81 7.13 41.03
C LEU A 15 -17.06 6.64 41.77
N ILE A 16 -17.66 7.49 42.65
CA ILE A 16 -18.87 7.18 43.40
C ILE A 16 -20.02 7.01 42.41
N LEU A 17 -20.19 7.91 41.44
CA LEU A 17 -21.24 7.81 40.40
C LEU A 17 -21.14 6.52 39.59
N GLN A 18 -19.91 6.08 39.24
CA GLN A 18 -19.72 4.81 38.49
C GLN A 18 -20.10 3.58 39.35
N VAL A 19 -19.76 3.59 40.64
CA VAL A 19 -20.10 2.51 41.57
C VAL A 19 -21.63 2.47 41.83
N GLU A 20 -22.25 3.63 42.04
CA GLU A 20 -23.70 3.71 42.19
C GLU A 20 -24.46 3.25 40.96
N HIS A 21 -23.99 3.59 39.75
CA HIS A 21 -24.60 3.14 38.49
C HIS A 21 -24.51 1.61 38.34
N GLY A 22 -23.37 1.01 38.70
CA GLY A 22 -23.19 -0.44 38.71
C GLY A 22 -24.15 -1.15 39.71
N MET A 23 -24.27 -0.61 40.92
CA MET A 23 -25.19 -1.17 41.95
C MET A 23 -26.65 -1.06 41.52
N VAL A 24 -27.07 0.06 40.93
CA VAL A 24 -28.46 0.23 40.45
C VAL A 24 -28.78 -0.78 39.35
N GLN A 25 -27.88 -1.06 38.45
CA GLN A 25 -28.10 -2.07 37.39
C GLN A 25 -28.24 -3.50 37.94
N GLU A 26 -27.45 -3.89 38.93
CA GLU A 26 -27.58 -5.20 39.59
C GLU A 26 -28.93 -5.31 40.35
N THR A 27 -29.31 -4.28 41.09
CA THR A 27 -30.56 -4.28 41.83
C THR A 27 -31.79 -4.35 40.91
N VAL A 28 -31.74 -3.69 39.74
CA VAL A 28 -32.80 -3.77 38.72
C VAL A 28 -32.90 -5.16 38.11
N LYS A 29 -31.76 -5.83 37.86
CA LYS A 29 -31.72 -7.22 37.36
C LYS A 29 -32.30 -8.20 38.40
N GLU A 30 -31.93 -8.06 39.66
CA GLU A 30 -32.48 -8.90 40.74
C GLU A 30 -33.99 -8.70 40.91
N GLN A 31 -34.48 -7.46 40.88
CA GLN A 31 -35.92 -7.17 40.96
C GLN A 31 -36.69 -7.71 39.74
N ALA A 32 -36.11 -7.64 38.54
CA ALA A 32 -36.70 -8.19 37.32
C ALA A 32 -36.83 -9.71 37.40
N LEU A 33 -35.81 -10.39 37.95
CA LEU A 33 -35.84 -11.84 38.19
C LEU A 33 -36.87 -12.24 39.26
N TYR A 34 -37.02 -11.43 40.28
CA TYR A 34 -37.99 -11.71 41.39
C TYR A 34 -39.46 -11.52 40.96
N ASN A 35 -39.70 -10.63 40.00
CA ASN A 35 -41.03 -10.34 39.46
C ASN A 35 -41.36 -11.15 38.20
N PHE A 36 -40.54 -12.15 37.86
CA PHE A 36 -40.79 -13.00 36.70
C PHE A 36 -42.02 -13.88 36.90
N ASP A 37 -43.08 -13.60 36.14
CA ASP A 37 -44.32 -14.35 36.20
C ASP A 37 -44.34 -15.47 35.17
N THR A 38 -44.27 -16.72 35.63
CA THR A 38 -44.23 -17.91 34.76
C THR A 38 -45.56 -18.20 34.08
N THR A 39 -46.63 -17.46 34.42
CA THR A 39 -47.96 -17.61 33.77
C THR A 39 -48.11 -16.71 32.53
N ILE A 40 -47.21 -15.77 32.32
CA ILE A 40 -47.20 -14.86 31.18
C ILE A 40 -46.40 -15.49 30.04
N CYS A 41 -46.95 -15.43 28.82
CA CYS A 41 -46.20 -15.80 27.62
C CYS A 41 -45.29 -14.66 27.20
N TYR A 42 -43.98 -14.86 27.34
CA TYR A 42 -42.96 -13.87 27.00
C TYR A 42 -42.39 -14.05 25.57
N ASP A 43 -42.92 -14.95 24.75
CA ASP A 43 -42.40 -15.27 23.42
C ASP A 43 -42.27 -14.02 22.55
N LYS A 44 -43.28 -13.17 22.55
CA LYS A 44 -43.26 -11.94 21.76
C LYS A 44 -42.28 -10.87 22.28
N PRO A 45 -42.28 -10.55 23.60
CA PRO A 45 -41.29 -9.66 24.20
C PRO A 45 -39.83 -10.19 24.07
N LEU A 46 -39.64 -11.50 24.17
CA LEU A 46 -38.32 -12.13 23.95
C LEU A 46 -37.85 -11.99 22.51
N GLN A 47 -38.74 -12.18 21.54
CA GLN A 47 -38.42 -12.02 20.13
C GLN A 47 -38.05 -10.57 19.79
N GLU A 48 -38.82 -9.60 20.28
CA GLU A 48 -38.53 -8.17 20.16
C GLU A 48 -37.18 -7.80 20.81
N MET A 49 -36.84 -8.42 21.94
CA MET A 49 -35.55 -8.23 22.60
C MET A 49 -34.38 -8.83 21.80
N TYR A 50 -34.56 -10.01 21.22
CA TYR A 50 -33.54 -10.61 20.35
C TYR A 50 -33.34 -9.79 19.08
N GLU A 51 -34.41 -9.32 18.44
CA GLU A 51 -34.33 -8.43 17.28
C GLU A 51 -33.62 -7.12 17.64
N TRP A 52 -33.84 -6.59 18.83
CA TRP A 52 -33.14 -5.40 19.32
C TRP A 52 -31.65 -5.70 19.64
N MET A 53 -31.34 -6.86 20.21
CA MET A 53 -29.96 -7.29 20.49
C MET A 53 -29.20 -7.53 19.21
N ASP A 54 -29.80 -8.19 18.23
CA ASP A 54 -29.17 -8.39 16.90
C ASP A 54 -28.93 -7.05 16.19
N ALA A 55 -29.87 -6.10 16.28
CA ALA A 55 -29.69 -4.76 15.74
C ALA A 55 -28.61 -3.92 16.49
N ALA A 56 -28.43 -4.21 17.81
CA ALA A 56 -27.38 -3.54 18.60
C ALA A 56 -25.99 -4.15 18.41
N ASP A 57 -25.91 -5.38 17.89
CA ASP A 57 -24.66 -6.07 17.55
C ASP A 57 -24.18 -5.80 16.10
N GLU A 58 -24.89 -4.97 15.32
CA GLU A 58 -24.31 -4.47 14.08
C GLU A 58 -23.03 -3.69 14.43
N PRO A 59 -21.86 -4.15 13.99
CA PRO A 59 -20.62 -3.46 14.28
C PRO A 59 -20.76 -2.01 13.78
N GLU A 60 -20.49 -1.04 14.65
CA GLU A 60 -20.41 0.34 14.20
C GLU A 60 -19.48 0.39 12.97
N PRO A 61 -19.89 1.03 11.89
CA PRO A 61 -19.04 1.12 10.71
C PRO A 61 -17.70 1.71 11.12
N GLU A 62 -16.61 1.03 10.76
CA GLU A 62 -15.27 1.51 11.08
C GLU A 62 -15.11 2.97 10.63
N PRO A 63 -14.59 3.85 11.51
CA PRO A 63 -14.44 5.26 11.17
C PRO A 63 -13.55 5.40 9.93
N LEU A 64 -13.96 6.27 9.02
CA LEU A 64 -13.17 6.53 7.82
C LEU A 64 -11.79 7.09 8.19
N PRO A 65 -10.72 6.58 7.59
CA PRO A 65 -9.38 7.10 7.83
C PRO A 65 -9.27 8.54 7.32
N VAL A 66 -8.74 9.45 8.13
CA VAL A 66 -8.48 10.83 7.72
C VAL A 66 -7.44 10.91 6.61
N LYS A 67 -6.51 9.94 6.59
CA LYS A 67 -5.38 9.88 5.67
C LYS A 67 -5.03 8.44 5.34
N VAL A 68 -4.78 8.16 4.06
CA VAL A 68 -4.37 6.85 3.55
C VAL A 68 -3.19 6.99 2.59
N SER A 69 -2.39 5.94 2.47
CA SER A 69 -1.38 5.87 1.41
C SER A 69 -1.96 5.20 0.15
N VAL A 70 -1.37 5.50 -1.01
CA VAL A 70 -1.73 4.80 -2.26
C VAL A 70 -1.46 3.29 -2.13
N SER A 71 -0.45 2.91 -1.34
CA SER A 71 -0.14 1.50 -1.06
C SER A 71 -1.25 0.79 -0.27
N ASP A 72 -1.86 1.47 0.70
CA ASP A 72 -2.97 0.92 1.49
C ASP A 72 -4.21 0.70 0.60
N LEU A 73 -4.55 1.68 -0.25
CA LEU A 73 -5.65 1.58 -1.20
C LEU A 73 -5.42 0.48 -2.26
N LYS A 74 -4.17 0.23 -2.63
CA LYS A 74 -3.81 -0.89 -3.49
C LYS A 74 -4.10 -2.23 -2.80
N ILE A 75 -3.75 -2.39 -1.53
CA ILE A 75 -3.98 -3.64 -0.78
C ILE A 75 -5.48 -3.91 -0.70
N GLN A 76 -6.31 -2.91 -0.37
CA GLN A 76 -7.76 -3.06 -0.35
C GLN A 76 -8.33 -3.52 -1.69
N SER A 77 -7.91 -2.91 -2.80
CA SER A 77 -8.36 -3.33 -4.13
C SER A 77 -7.89 -4.72 -4.56
N MET A 78 -6.84 -5.24 -3.92
CA MET A 78 -6.33 -6.61 -4.17
C MET A 78 -7.07 -7.67 -3.34
N GLU A 79 -7.57 -7.31 -2.16
CA GLU A 79 -8.41 -8.19 -1.33
C GLU A 79 -9.78 -8.41 -1.99
N GLU A 80 -10.26 -7.44 -2.78
CA GLU A 80 -11.48 -7.55 -3.59
C GLU A 80 -11.30 -8.41 -4.86
N LEU A 81 -10.08 -8.50 -5.39
CA LEU A 81 -9.73 -9.38 -6.50
C LEU A 81 -9.40 -10.76 -5.93
N ASP A 82 -10.23 -11.76 -6.22
CA ASP A 82 -10.17 -13.14 -5.73
C ASP A 82 -8.76 -13.66 -5.43
N MET A 83 -8.59 -14.20 -4.22
CA MET A 83 -7.34 -14.73 -3.66
C MET A 83 -6.63 -15.79 -4.54
N GLU A 84 -7.25 -16.37 -5.54
CA GLU A 84 -6.65 -17.37 -6.44
C GLU A 84 -5.56 -16.77 -7.34
N ASP A 85 -5.72 -15.54 -7.82
CA ASP A 85 -4.72 -14.86 -8.65
C ASP A 85 -3.52 -14.36 -7.83
N PHE A 86 -3.68 -14.13 -6.53
CA PHE A 86 -2.61 -13.67 -5.65
C PHE A 86 -1.52 -14.73 -5.42
N THR A 87 -1.89 -16.01 -5.42
CA THR A 87 -0.98 -17.13 -5.15
C THR A 87 0.02 -17.34 -6.30
N ILE A 88 -0.32 -16.92 -7.52
CA ILE A 88 0.50 -17.16 -8.72
C ILE A 88 1.74 -16.25 -8.75
N LEU A 89 1.65 -15.04 -8.19
CA LEU A 89 2.72 -14.03 -8.29
C LEU A 89 3.75 -14.05 -7.16
N THR A 90 3.51 -14.85 -6.12
CA THR A 90 4.46 -15.05 -5.02
C THR A 90 5.36 -16.29 -5.20
N HIS A 91 5.25 -16.99 -6.32
CA HIS A 91 6.14 -18.11 -6.62
C HIS A 91 7.52 -17.60 -7.04
N GLU A 92 8.41 -17.50 -6.05
CA GLU A 92 9.85 -17.52 -6.29
C GLU A 92 10.23 -18.80 -7.04
N GLU A 93 11.23 -18.68 -7.93
CA GLU A 93 11.89 -19.86 -8.52
C GLU A 93 12.29 -20.82 -7.39
N LYS A 94 11.56 -21.90 -7.25
CA LYS A 94 11.97 -23.00 -6.40
C LYS A 94 13.16 -23.68 -7.10
N GLU A 95 14.37 -23.37 -6.65
CA GLU A 95 15.38 -24.42 -6.60
C GLU A 95 14.78 -25.59 -5.81
N GLU A 96 14.96 -26.83 -6.27
CA GLU A 96 14.41 -28.05 -5.67
C GLU A 96 14.81 -28.15 -4.19
N GLU A 97 14.06 -27.51 -3.30
CA GLU A 97 14.24 -27.64 -1.86
C GLU A 97 13.54 -28.90 -1.35
N LYS A 98 14.32 -29.68 -0.59
CA LYS A 98 13.86 -30.86 0.15
C LYS A 98 12.65 -30.51 1.02
N PRO A 99 11.68 -31.41 1.22
CA PRO A 99 10.45 -31.11 1.97
C PRO A 99 10.77 -30.67 3.40
N VAL A 100 10.46 -29.39 3.68
CA VAL A 100 10.63 -28.79 5.01
C VAL A 100 9.39 -29.08 5.85
N PRO A 101 9.53 -29.50 7.12
CA PRO A 101 8.42 -29.79 8.01
C PRO A 101 7.48 -28.57 8.19
N ALA A 102 6.16 -28.81 8.30
CA ALA A 102 5.12 -27.80 8.32
C ALA A 102 5.30 -26.68 9.38
N PHE A 103 5.96 -26.96 10.51
CA PHE A 103 6.23 -25.98 11.58
C PHE A 103 7.32 -24.96 11.24
N MET A 104 8.15 -25.22 10.21
CA MET A 104 9.20 -24.31 9.73
C MET A 104 8.74 -23.44 8.53
N GLN A 105 7.57 -23.74 7.95
CA GLN A 105 7.10 -23.06 6.73
C GLN A 105 6.67 -21.62 6.97
N THR A 106 6.22 -21.26 8.17
CA THR A 106 5.76 -19.90 8.53
C THR A 106 6.93 -18.92 8.59
N GLU A 107 8.05 -19.31 9.18
CA GLU A 107 9.23 -18.42 9.25
C GLU A 107 9.92 -18.22 7.89
N THR A 108 9.82 -19.19 6.97
CA THR A 108 10.40 -19.07 5.63
C THR A 108 9.59 -18.14 4.74
N LYS A 109 8.25 -18.13 4.84
CA LYS A 109 7.38 -17.23 4.06
C LYS A 109 7.56 -15.78 4.45
N GLU A 110 7.65 -15.47 5.76
CA GLU A 110 7.91 -14.11 6.23
C GLU A 110 9.31 -13.60 5.84
N LYS A 111 10.32 -14.46 5.84
CA LYS A 111 11.69 -14.10 5.42
C LYS A 111 11.79 -13.86 3.92
N SER A 112 11.02 -14.59 3.09
CA SER A 112 11.02 -14.40 1.63
C SER A 112 10.23 -13.15 1.24
N ALA A 113 9.08 -12.89 1.86
CA ALA A 113 8.30 -11.66 1.66
C ALA A 113 9.11 -10.41 2.05
N ASN A 114 9.83 -10.45 3.18
CA ASN A 114 10.72 -9.37 3.60
C ASN A 114 11.89 -9.15 2.64
N ARG A 115 12.45 -10.22 2.04
CA ARG A 115 13.51 -10.08 1.02
C ARG A 115 12.98 -9.46 -0.27
N GLY A 116 11.81 -9.86 -0.74
CA GLY A 116 11.17 -9.27 -1.93
C GLY A 116 10.88 -7.79 -1.76
N ALA A 117 10.33 -7.39 -0.61
CA ALA A 117 10.08 -5.99 -0.28
C ALA A 117 11.39 -5.18 -0.21
N LEU A 118 12.43 -5.72 0.45
CA LEU A 118 13.74 -5.08 0.51
C LEU A 118 14.37 -4.93 -0.87
N TYR A 119 14.28 -5.98 -1.70
CA TYR A 119 14.74 -5.96 -3.08
C TYR A 119 14.07 -4.84 -3.88
N GLY A 120 12.73 -4.73 -3.80
CA GLY A 120 11.98 -3.65 -4.43
C GLY A 120 12.44 -2.27 -3.97
N THR A 121 12.58 -2.07 -2.66
CA THR A 121 13.03 -0.79 -2.08
C THR A 121 14.40 -0.36 -2.62
N ILE A 122 15.36 -1.29 -2.71
CA ILE A 122 16.71 -1.00 -3.23
C ILE A 122 16.65 -0.56 -4.71
N TRP A 123 15.83 -1.23 -5.52
CA TRP A 123 15.66 -0.86 -6.92
C TRP A 123 15.08 0.54 -7.08
N HIS A 124 14.01 0.88 -6.35
CA HIS A 124 13.43 2.22 -6.37
C HIS A 124 14.45 3.26 -5.91
N GLN A 125 15.20 2.99 -4.83
CA GLN A 125 16.24 3.88 -4.34
C GLN A 125 17.34 4.13 -5.39
N VAL A 126 17.80 3.09 -6.09
CA VAL A 126 18.78 3.24 -7.17
C VAL A 126 18.20 4.09 -8.30
N MET A 127 16.99 3.78 -8.76
CA MET A 127 16.33 4.52 -9.83
C MET A 127 16.04 5.98 -9.46
N ALA A 128 15.84 6.26 -8.17
CA ALA A 128 15.69 7.62 -7.64
C ALA A 128 16.95 8.48 -7.80
N VAL A 129 18.14 7.89 -7.58
CA VAL A 129 19.39 8.66 -7.43
C VAL A 129 20.37 8.53 -8.57
N ILE A 130 20.27 7.48 -9.40
CA ILE A 130 21.20 7.22 -10.53
C ILE A 130 21.12 8.33 -11.58
N ASP A 131 22.26 8.73 -12.12
CA ASP A 131 22.32 9.70 -13.22
C ASP A 131 22.11 8.99 -14.55
N PHE A 132 20.93 9.15 -15.15
CA PHE A 132 20.56 8.51 -16.42
C PHE A 132 21.45 8.92 -17.60
N VAL A 133 22.11 10.08 -17.52
CA VAL A 133 23.02 10.53 -18.57
C VAL A 133 24.25 9.62 -18.66
N ASN A 134 24.70 9.11 -17.53
CA ASN A 134 25.90 8.29 -17.39
C ASN A 134 25.58 6.78 -17.34
N THR A 135 24.65 6.30 -18.16
CA THR A 135 24.20 4.90 -18.15
C THR A 135 24.07 4.33 -19.57
N GLU A 136 24.99 4.69 -20.47
CA GLU A 136 24.95 4.25 -21.89
C GLU A 136 25.31 2.77 -22.04
N ASP A 137 26.11 2.22 -21.14
CA ASP A 137 26.51 0.82 -21.12
C ASP A 137 26.66 0.30 -19.68
N GLU A 138 26.79 -1.02 -19.50
CA GLU A 138 26.91 -1.65 -18.20
C GLU A 138 28.13 -1.15 -17.40
N GLU A 139 29.23 -0.81 -18.08
CA GLU A 139 30.42 -0.30 -17.40
C GLU A 139 30.18 1.08 -16.81
N GLN A 140 29.52 1.96 -17.53
CA GLN A 140 29.10 3.28 -17.01
C GLN A 140 28.12 3.14 -15.85
N ILE A 141 27.15 2.23 -15.95
CA ILE A 141 26.21 1.96 -14.86
C ILE A 141 26.96 1.53 -13.60
N ARG A 142 27.92 0.61 -13.71
CA ARG A 142 28.75 0.17 -12.59
C ARG A 142 29.58 1.31 -11.97
N LYS A 143 30.16 2.16 -12.81
CA LYS A 143 30.90 3.35 -12.36
C LYS A 143 29.98 4.33 -11.63
N GLU A 144 28.79 4.55 -12.15
CA GLU A 144 27.81 5.46 -11.54
C GLU A 144 27.31 4.92 -10.20
N VAL A 145 26.97 3.63 -10.11
CA VAL A 145 26.58 2.99 -8.83
C VAL A 145 27.73 3.09 -7.82
N LYS A 146 28.97 2.84 -8.23
CA LYS A 146 30.14 3.01 -7.36
C LYS A 146 30.28 4.44 -6.87
N ARG A 147 30.11 5.43 -7.75
CA ARG A 147 30.12 6.86 -7.38
C ARG A 147 29.02 7.18 -6.35
N LEU A 148 27.83 6.59 -6.49
CA LEU A 148 26.73 6.77 -5.54
C LEU A 148 27.05 6.19 -4.16
N VAL A 149 27.75 5.06 -4.10
CA VAL A 149 28.26 4.49 -2.83
C VAL A 149 29.33 5.40 -2.22
N GLU A 150 30.32 5.82 -3.00
CA GLU A 150 31.40 6.71 -2.55
C GLU A 150 30.88 8.06 -2.02
N THR A 151 29.76 8.53 -2.57
CA THR A 151 29.10 9.77 -2.13
C THR A 151 28.06 9.56 -1.02
N GLY A 152 27.90 8.34 -0.51
CA GLY A 152 26.98 7.98 0.57
C GLY A 152 25.48 8.05 0.19
N ARG A 153 25.18 8.01 -1.11
CA ARG A 153 23.79 7.99 -1.61
C ARG A 153 23.20 6.58 -1.70
N LEU A 154 24.05 5.56 -1.77
CA LEU A 154 23.70 4.15 -1.70
C LEU A 154 24.58 3.45 -0.66
N CYS A 155 24.07 2.43 -0.01
CA CYS A 155 24.87 1.54 0.82
C CYS A 155 25.58 0.50 -0.04
N GLU A 156 26.81 0.10 0.32
CA GLU A 156 27.56 -0.92 -0.42
C GLU A 156 26.82 -2.26 -0.42
N SER A 157 26.21 -2.64 0.73
CA SER A 157 25.38 -3.83 0.86
C SER A 157 24.23 -3.90 -0.13
N ASP A 158 23.63 -2.74 -0.47
CA ASP A 158 22.49 -2.68 -1.37
C ASP A 158 22.88 -2.96 -2.82
N THR A 159 24.15 -2.65 -3.16
CA THR A 159 24.67 -2.89 -4.53
C THR A 159 24.89 -4.36 -4.84
N GLU A 160 25.07 -5.21 -3.82
CA GLU A 160 25.24 -6.66 -3.99
C GLU A 160 23.95 -7.33 -4.53
N VAL A 161 22.80 -6.71 -4.25
CA VAL A 161 21.48 -7.22 -4.66
C VAL A 161 21.13 -6.78 -6.09
N LEU A 162 21.86 -5.80 -6.67
CA LEU A 162 21.57 -5.24 -7.97
C LEU A 162 21.94 -6.16 -9.12
N ASN A 163 20.98 -6.41 -9.99
CA ASN A 163 21.24 -7.10 -11.26
C ASN A 163 21.59 -6.07 -12.36
N TYR A 164 22.87 -5.86 -12.59
CA TYR A 164 23.35 -4.88 -13.57
C TYR A 164 22.90 -5.16 -15.01
N ARG A 165 22.67 -6.43 -15.35
CA ARG A 165 22.13 -6.79 -16.66
C ARG A 165 20.69 -6.30 -16.85
N ARG A 166 19.87 -6.38 -15.79
CA ARG A 166 18.51 -5.82 -15.82
C ARG A 166 18.51 -4.30 -15.83
N LEU A 167 19.43 -3.66 -15.10
CA LEU A 167 19.62 -2.20 -15.18
C LEU A 167 20.02 -1.77 -16.59
N SER A 168 21.00 -2.44 -17.21
CA SER A 168 21.40 -2.17 -18.60
C SER A 168 20.23 -2.35 -19.56
N ALA A 169 19.46 -3.43 -19.42
CA ALA A 169 18.27 -3.67 -20.24
C ALA A 169 17.23 -2.53 -20.12
N PHE A 170 17.04 -1.97 -18.91
CA PHE A 170 16.18 -0.80 -18.72
C PHE A 170 16.71 0.40 -19.49
N PHE A 171 17.99 0.76 -19.32
CA PHE A 171 18.59 1.94 -19.96
C PHE A 171 18.70 1.81 -21.48
N ASP A 172 18.76 0.59 -21.99
CA ASP A 172 18.73 0.27 -23.43
C ASP A 172 17.30 0.23 -23.99
N SER A 173 16.28 0.16 -23.14
CA SER A 173 14.90 0.18 -23.57
C SER A 173 14.50 1.52 -24.21
N THR A 174 13.39 1.52 -24.95
CA THR A 174 12.82 2.77 -25.48
C THR A 174 12.49 3.76 -24.38
N LEU A 175 11.96 3.28 -23.24
CA LEU A 175 11.63 4.10 -22.08
C LEU A 175 12.90 4.71 -21.47
N GLY A 176 13.93 3.89 -21.18
CA GLY A 176 15.17 4.36 -20.57
C GLY A 176 15.88 5.42 -21.44
N ARG A 177 15.90 5.23 -22.76
CA ARG A 177 16.45 6.24 -23.69
C ARG A 177 15.67 7.55 -23.68
N LYS A 178 14.33 7.51 -23.64
CA LYS A 178 13.49 8.70 -23.55
C LYS A 178 13.70 9.43 -22.23
N MET A 179 13.79 8.71 -21.13
CA MET A 179 14.05 9.30 -19.82
C MET A 179 15.44 9.91 -19.73
N ARG A 180 16.45 9.28 -20.32
CA ARG A 180 17.80 9.87 -20.44
C ARG A 180 17.77 11.18 -21.21
N GLN A 181 17.03 11.24 -22.32
CA GLN A 181 16.88 12.46 -23.08
C GLN A 181 16.13 13.54 -22.28
N ALA A 182 15.03 13.16 -21.62
CA ALA A 182 14.28 14.06 -20.77
C ALA A 182 15.13 14.60 -19.61
N GLN A 183 16.02 13.80 -19.04
CA GLN A 183 16.97 14.30 -18.03
C GLN A 183 17.93 15.33 -18.60
N LYS A 184 18.48 15.09 -19.80
CA LYS A 184 19.36 16.06 -20.50
C LYS A 184 18.65 17.40 -20.76
N GLU A 185 17.35 17.35 -20.96
CA GLU A 185 16.51 18.52 -21.22
C GLU A 185 15.93 19.18 -19.95
N GLY A 186 16.19 18.60 -18.77
CA GLY A 186 15.63 19.08 -17.51
C GLY A 186 14.12 18.84 -17.36
N ARG A 187 13.56 17.85 -18.07
CA ARG A 187 12.15 17.50 -18.12
C ARG A 187 11.82 16.18 -17.43
N LEU A 188 12.79 15.55 -16.74
CA LEU A 188 12.60 14.32 -15.97
C LEU A 188 12.44 14.64 -14.48
N TYR A 189 11.40 14.14 -13.89
CA TYR A 189 11.08 14.27 -12.47
C TYR A 189 11.00 12.89 -11.85
N ARG A 190 11.58 12.71 -10.65
CA ARG A 190 11.64 11.43 -9.93
C ARG A 190 11.29 11.63 -8.48
N GLU A 191 10.75 10.59 -7.83
CA GLU A 191 10.38 10.58 -6.41
C GLU A 191 9.55 11.81 -6.02
N GLN A 192 8.46 12.06 -6.74
CA GLN A 192 7.63 13.23 -6.48
C GLN A 192 6.56 12.91 -5.44
N PRO A 193 6.68 13.45 -4.21
CA PRO A 193 5.66 13.26 -3.20
C PRO A 193 4.42 14.09 -3.52
N PHE A 194 3.25 13.56 -3.17
CA PHE A 194 2.00 14.29 -3.22
C PHE A 194 1.10 13.97 -2.02
N VAL A 195 0.21 14.91 -1.71
CA VAL A 195 -0.91 14.73 -0.79
C VAL A 195 -2.10 15.44 -1.42
N MET A 196 -3.20 14.70 -1.62
CA MET A 196 -4.43 15.22 -2.22
C MET A 196 -5.68 14.77 -1.49
N GLY A 197 -6.68 15.66 -1.42
CA GLY A 197 -8.02 15.31 -0.93
C GLY A 197 -8.85 14.62 -2.01
N TYR A 198 -9.47 13.50 -1.63
CA TYR A 198 -10.45 12.79 -2.45
C TYR A 198 -11.75 12.62 -1.66
N PRO A 199 -12.92 12.70 -2.32
CA PRO A 199 -14.17 12.30 -1.69
C PRO A 199 -14.06 10.85 -1.19
N ALA A 200 -14.51 10.58 0.04
CA ALA A 200 -14.42 9.24 0.62
C ALA A 200 -15.15 8.19 -0.24
N ARG A 201 -16.28 8.55 -0.83
CA ARG A 201 -17.04 7.71 -1.75
C ARG A 201 -16.26 7.21 -2.98
N ASP A 202 -15.23 7.98 -3.42
CA ASP A 202 -14.41 7.61 -4.57
C ASP A 202 -13.32 6.58 -4.20
N LEU A 203 -13.11 6.38 -2.89
CA LEU A 203 -12.09 5.50 -2.32
C LEU A 203 -12.66 4.26 -1.61
N PHE A 204 -13.82 4.37 -0.97
CA PHE A 204 -14.37 3.40 -0.01
C PHE A 204 -15.86 3.08 -0.28
N ASP A 205 -16.23 2.70 -1.48
CA ASP A 205 -17.57 2.22 -1.85
C ASP A 205 -18.73 2.80 -1.02
N GLU A 206 -19.23 3.98 -1.43
CA GLU A 206 -20.42 4.65 -0.88
C GLU A 206 -20.35 5.10 0.60
N ARG A 207 -19.21 4.90 1.31
CA ARG A 207 -19.06 5.41 2.68
C ARG A 207 -18.66 6.90 2.64
N GLY A 208 -19.33 7.70 3.47
CA GLY A 208 -18.94 9.09 3.72
C GLY A 208 -19.16 10.04 2.54
N GLU A 209 -20.42 10.23 2.11
CA GLU A 209 -20.78 11.05 0.92
C GLU A 209 -20.15 12.45 0.90
N ASP A 210 -19.98 13.09 2.06
CA ASP A 210 -19.46 14.45 2.19
C ASP A 210 -18.05 14.54 2.81
N GLU A 211 -17.42 13.41 3.13
CA GLU A 211 -16.12 13.37 3.79
C GLU A 211 -14.98 13.39 2.78
N THR A 212 -13.90 14.11 3.15
CA THR A 212 -12.67 14.15 2.35
C THR A 212 -11.57 13.39 3.04
N VAL A 213 -10.99 12.43 2.34
CA VAL A 213 -9.83 11.65 2.79
C VAL A 213 -8.57 12.13 2.10
N LEU A 214 -7.50 12.32 2.84
CA LEU A 214 -6.20 12.69 2.30
C LEU A 214 -5.47 11.45 1.78
N VAL A 215 -5.20 11.41 0.48
CA VAL A 215 -4.38 10.37 -0.16
C VAL A 215 -2.97 10.90 -0.33
N GLN A 216 -2.00 10.16 0.18
CA GLN A 216 -0.58 10.46 0.01
C GLN A 216 0.12 9.37 -0.80
N GLY A 217 1.13 9.78 -1.57
CA GLY A 217 1.98 8.85 -2.32
C GLY A 217 3.27 9.50 -2.78
N ILE A 218 4.13 8.68 -3.35
CA ILE A 218 5.35 9.12 -4.03
C ILE A 218 5.30 8.52 -5.43
N ILE A 219 5.38 9.39 -6.43
CA ILE A 219 5.40 8.99 -7.84
C ILE A 219 6.85 8.70 -8.20
N ASP A 220 7.14 7.48 -8.64
CA ASP A 220 8.50 7.03 -8.98
C ASP A 220 9.16 7.92 -10.01
N GLY A 221 8.41 8.26 -11.06
CA GLY A 221 8.91 9.18 -12.05
C GLY A 221 7.89 9.57 -13.12
N TYR A 222 8.15 10.71 -13.72
CA TYR A 222 7.49 11.13 -14.94
C TYR A 222 8.40 12.05 -15.75
N TYR A 223 8.13 12.14 -17.02
CA TYR A 223 8.80 13.13 -17.87
C TYR A 223 7.78 13.89 -18.72
N GLU A 224 8.14 15.15 -19.01
CA GLU A 224 7.32 16.03 -19.84
C GLU A 224 7.71 15.88 -21.32
N THR A 225 6.68 15.88 -22.16
CA THR A 225 6.78 15.94 -23.61
C THR A 225 6.00 17.16 -24.12
N ASP A 226 6.09 17.43 -25.39
CA ASP A 226 5.32 18.53 -26.00
C ASP A 226 3.81 18.21 -26.03
N ASP A 227 3.44 16.92 -25.98
CA ASP A 227 2.05 16.44 -25.97
C ASP A 227 1.45 16.32 -24.56
N GLY A 228 2.26 16.35 -23.52
CA GLY A 228 1.85 16.16 -22.12
C GLY A 228 2.86 15.38 -21.30
N ILE A 229 2.38 14.75 -20.22
CA ILE A 229 3.20 13.99 -19.28
C ILE A 229 3.15 12.50 -19.61
N VAL A 230 4.30 11.83 -19.53
CA VAL A 230 4.40 10.37 -19.50
C VAL A 230 4.75 9.97 -18.07
N LEU A 231 3.77 9.36 -17.39
CA LEU A 231 3.91 8.80 -16.05
C LEU A 231 4.51 7.41 -16.14
N MET A 232 5.39 7.07 -15.21
CA MET A 232 5.97 5.74 -15.12
C MET A 232 6.17 5.30 -13.67
N ASP A 233 6.13 3.99 -13.47
CA ASP A 233 6.31 3.35 -12.19
C ASP A 233 7.10 2.04 -12.36
N TYR A 234 8.02 1.75 -11.44
CA TYR A 234 8.92 0.59 -11.51
C TYR A 234 8.36 -0.59 -10.73
N LYS A 235 8.44 -1.78 -11.32
CA LYS A 235 7.97 -3.01 -10.67
C LYS A 235 9.03 -4.10 -10.71
N THR A 236 9.29 -4.67 -9.53
CA THR A 236 10.24 -5.76 -9.32
C THR A 236 9.55 -7.11 -9.07
N ASP A 237 8.22 -7.15 -9.21
CA ASP A 237 7.43 -8.39 -9.08
C ASP A 237 7.99 -9.49 -9.99
N SER A 238 8.04 -10.71 -9.46
CA SER A 238 8.45 -11.88 -10.24
C SER A 238 7.31 -12.30 -11.16
N LEU A 239 7.44 -12.02 -12.44
CA LEU A 239 6.43 -12.29 -13.47
C LEU A 239 6.96 -13.28 -14.51
N LYS A 240 6.05 -14.06 -15.08
CA LYS A 240 6.33 -14.87 -16.27
C LYS A 240 5.85 -14.14 -17.53
N PRO A 241 6.46 -14.39 -18.69
CA PRO A 241 5.91 -13.88 -19.94
C PRO A 241 4.44 -14.33 -20.13
N GLY A 242 3.54 -13.36 -20.33
CA GLY A 242 2.09 -13.56 -20.42
C GLY A 242 1.31 -13.02 -19.21
N ASP A 243 1.97 -12.65 -18.12
CA ASP A 243 1.35 -12.14 -16.89
C ASP A 243 1.16 -10.61 -16.90
N GLU A 244 1.37 -9.93 -18.04
CA GLU A 244 1.30 -8.46 -18.14
C GLU A 244 -0.06 -7.92 -17.70
N LYS A 245 -1.15 -8.64 -18.02
CA LYS A 245 -2.51 -8.26 -17.63
C LYS A 245 -2.72 -8.29 -16.12
N VAL A 246 -2.09 -9.25 -15.44
CA VAL A 246 -2.15 -9.36 -13.98
C VAL A 246 -1.45 -8.17 -13.34
N LEU A 247 -0.29 -7.76 -13.89
CA LEU A 247 0.41 -6.57 -13.42
C LEU A 247 -0.45 -5.31 -13.60
N ILE A 248 -1.05 -5.13 -14.78
CA ILE A 248 -1.94 -3.98 -15.05
C ILE A 248 -3.10 -3.97 -14.06
N SER A 249 -3.79 -5.09 -13.85
CA SER A 249 -4.91 -5.18 -12.91
C SER A 249 -4.50 -4.78 -11.49
N ARG A 250 -3.36 -5.33 -11.01
CA ARG A 250 -2.83 -5.07 -9.67
C ARG A 250 -2.48 -3.60 -9.41
N TYR A 251 -1.96 -2.91 -10.42
CA TYR A 251 -1.43 -1.55 -10.27
C TYR A 251 -2.32 -0.47 -10.88
N ARG A 252 -3.46 -0.84 -11.48
CA ARG A 252 -4.39 0.09 -12.13
C ARG A 252 -4.79 1.23 -11.21
N ARG A 253 -5.27 0.93 -10.00
CA ARG A 253 -5.73 1.93 -9.04
C ARG A 253 -4.61 2.89 -8.63
N GLN A 254 -3.41 2.39 -8.42
CA GLN A 254 -2.23 3.20 -8.15
C GLN A 254 -1.94 4.18 -9.29
N MET A 255 -1.93 3.69 -10.52
CA MET A 255 -1.63 4.51 -11.69
C MET A 255 -2.72 5.55 -11.97
N GLU A 256 -3.99 5.24 -11.71
CA GLU A 256 -5.10 6.19 -11.78
C GLU A 256 -4.94 7.33 -10.77
N LEU A 257 -4.62 7.02 -9.52
CA LEU A 257 -4.38 8.02 -8.47
C LEU A 257 -3.15 8.88 -8.78
N TYR A 258 -2.08 8.29 -9.28
CA TYR A 258 -0.88 9.03 -9.68
C TYR A 258 -1.14 9.95 -10.87
N ARG A 259 -1.89 9.48 -11.87
CA ARG A 259 -2.31 10.28 -13.01
C ARG A 259 -3.12 11.49 -12.57
N ASP A 260 -4.16 11.26 -11.78
CA ASP A 260 -5.04 12.33 -11.28
C ASP A 260 -4.26 13.35 -10.43
N ALA A 261 -3.36 12.87 -9.56
CA ALA A 261 -2.48 13.72 -8.78
C ALA A 261 -1.59 14.60 -9.67
N LEU A 262 -0.93 14.03 -10.68
CA LEU A 262 -0.07 14.78 -11.59
C LEU A 262 -0.85 15.82 -12.41
N GLU A 263 -2.00 15.46 -12.93
CA GLU A 263 -2.84 16.37 -13.70
C GLU A 263 -3.30 17.58 -12.85
N LYS A 264 -3.70 17.31 -11.60
CA LYS A 264 -4.08 18.37 -10.64
C LYS A 264 -2.90 19.24 -10.22
N MET A 265 -1.72 18.64 -9.96
CA MET A 265 -0.52 19.36 -9.51
C MET A 265 0.09 20.23 -10.63
N THR A 266 0.13 19.71 -11.85
CA THR A 266 0.87 20.34 -12.95
C THR A 266 -0.02 21.14 -13.90
N GLY A 267 -1.33 20.87 -13.90
CA GLY A 267 -2.26 21.40 -14.90
C GLY A 267 -2.05 20.83 -16.31
N LYS A 268 -1.18 19.83 -16.48
CA LYS A 268 -0.86 19.18 -17.75
C LYS A 268 -1.52 17.81 -17.82
N LYS A 269 -1.91 17.40 -19.02
CA LYS A 269 -2.52 16.08 -19.24
C LYS A 269 -1.46 14.97 -19.18
N VAL A 270 -1.78 13.86 -18.51
CA VAL A 270 -1.00 12.62 -18.58
C VAL A 270 -1.45 11.86 -19.83
N VAL A 271 -0.58 11.77 -20.82
CA VAL A 271 -0.86 11.14 -22.13
C VAL A 271 -0.55 9.66 -22.16
N LYS A 272 0.32 9.18 -21.25
CA LYS A 272 0.67 7.77 -21.12
C LYS A 272 0.96 7.41 -19.66
N CYS A 273 0.51 6.21 -19.26
CA CYS A 273 0.85 5.56 -18.02
C CYS A 273 1.62 4.28 -18.34
N LEU A 274 2.82 4.13 -17.78
CA LEU A 274 3.74 3.05 -18.09
C LEU A 274 4.19 2.34 -16.82
N LEU A 275 4.12 1.01 -16.80
CA LEU A 275 4.76 0.16 -15.81
C LEU A 275 6.03 -0.44 -16.45
N TYR A 276 7.15 -0.37 -15.77
CA TYR A 276 8.35 -1.08 -16.20
C TYR A 276 8.61 -2.27 -15.28
N SER A 277 8.50 -3.48 -15.84
CA SER A 277 8.81 -4.71 -15.14
C SER A 277 10.29 -5.06 -15.27
N PHE A 278 11.04 -5.03 -14.18
CA PHE A 278 12.44 -5.47 -14.19
C PHE A 278 12.59 -6.99 -14.36
N SER A 279 11.59 -7.78 -13.99
CA SER A 279 11.64 -9.23 -14.17
C SER A 279 11.50 -9.63 -15.63
N LEU A 280 10.59 -8.97 -16.35
CA LEU A 280 10.39 -9.18 -17.81
C LEU A 280 11.33 -8.33 -18.66
N SER A 281 11.93 -7.27 -18.11
CA SER A 281 12.67 -6.24 -18.86
C SER A 281 11.81 -5.57 -19.93
N GLU A 282 10.53 -5.34 -19.64
CA GLU A 282 9.55 -4.81 -20.58
C GLU A 282 8.81 -3.59 -20.03
N THR A 283 8.37 -2.73 -20.96
CA THR A 283 7.50 -1.59 -20.68
C THR A 283 6.06 -1.97 -21.04
N ILE A 284 5.16 -1.85 -20.08
CA ILE A 284 3.74 -2.20 -20.19
C ILE A 284 2.93 -0.91 -20.10
N GLU A 285 2.08 -0.63 -21.09
CA GLU A 285 1.17 0.53 -21.08
C GLU A 285 -0.13 0.13 -20.36
N CYS A 286 -0.60 0.96 -19.40
CA CYS A 286 -1.77 0.70 -18.57
C CYS A 286 -2.78 1.87 -18.58
#